data_35eadf851d47284627ee0f8e924cb5f5
#
_entry.id   35eadf851d47284627ee0f8e924cb5f5
#
_cell.length_a   1.000
_cell.length_b   1.000
_cell.length_c   1.000
_cell.angle_alpha   90.00
_cell.angle_beta   90.00
_cell.angle_gamma   90.00
#
_symmetry.space_group_name_H-M   'P 1'
#
loop_
_entity.id
_entity.type
_entity.pdbx_description
1 polymer ?
#
loop_
_entity_poly.entity_id
_entity_poly.type
_entity_poly.pdbx_seq_one_letter_code
_entity_poly.pdbx_strand_id
1 'polypeptide(L)'
;MKLEYYAISNCGPYRNINQDCFCCNNVLYANTKRISLQNRKFLEIDKEISVFAVADGMGGHEAGEEASKFAIERFCEKVKYENFINENPINLIYSIIQKVNQELFQHALLVRHPDMGTTLTGILLFNKKIYSFHVGDTRLYVFANNKIQLLTQDHSLAYEKKNTIYKHLLTSCIGGGSEKIKIDVADITDYIQENSYILLTSDGLHEVLEEKFLEDLIQETKDPVKICKIAIQEGLFRESQDNLTILAIKFIML
;
A
#
# COMPACT_ATOMS: atom_id res chain seq x y z
N MET A 1 -14.49 -7.20 -14.67
CA MET A 1 -13.30 -6.33 -14.62
C MET A 1 -12.08 -7.19 -14.84
N LYS A 2 -11.19 -6.80 -15.77
CA LYS A 2 -9.96 -7.53 -16.07
C LYS A 2 -8.75 -6.63 -15.86
N LEU A 3 -7.75 -7.11 -15.15
CA LEU A 3 -6.54 -6.34 -14.84
C LEU A 3 -5.29 -7.20 -14.93
N GLU A 4 -4.15 -6.55 -15.13
CA GLU A 4 -2.82 -7.14 -14.97
C GLU A 4 -2.06 -6.39 -13.88
N TYR A 5 -1.21 -7.10 -13.15
CA TYR A 5 -0.48 -6.50 -12.05
C TYR A 5 0.89 -7.12 -11.84
N TYR A 6 1.75 -6.34 -11.20
CA TYR A 6 3.07 -6.76 -10.78
C TYR A 6 3.50 -5.99 -9.53
N ALA A 7 4.33 -6.59 -8.70
CA ALA A 7 4.86 -5.96 -7.50
C ALA A 7 6.29 -6.38 -7.20
N ILE A 8 7.06 -5.49 -6.60
CA ILE A 8 8.40 -5.72 -6.09
C ILE A 8 8.53 -4.98 -4.75
N SER A 9 9.14 -5.65 -3.77
CA SER A 9 9.68 -5.05 -2.56
C SER A 9 11.17 -5.40 -2.44
N ASN A 10 11.99 -4.44 -2.04
CA ASN A 10 13.44 -4.56 -1.90
C ASN A 10 13.88 -3.89 -0.60
N CYS A 11 14.75 -4.56 0.15
CA CYS A 11 15.28 -4.08 1.42
C CYS A 11 16.04 -2.73 1.31
N GLY A 12 16.46 -2.37 0.09
CA GLY A 12 17.32 -1.21 -0.12
C GLY A 12 18.78 -1.48 0.22
N PRO A 13 19.66 -0.51 -0.04
CA PRO A 13 21.11 -0.69 0.16
C PRO A 13 21.56 -0.51 1.61
N TYR A 14 20.76 0.17 2.44
CA TYR A 14 21.16 0.58 3.80
C TYR A 14 20.44 -0.18 4.91
N ARG A 15 19.31 -0.83 4.61
CA ARG A 15 18.57 -1.62 5.58
C ARG A 15 18.98 -3.09 5.55
N ASN A 16 18.95 -3.74 6.72
CA ASN A 16 19.26 -5.17 6.84
C ASN A 16 17.99 -6.04 6.76
N ILE A 17 16.86 -5.46 7.10
CA ILE A 17 15.54 -6.11 7.16
C ILE A 17 14.60 -5.35 6.24
N ASN A 18 13.76 -6.08 5.54
CA ASN A 18 12.67 -5.50 4.76
C ASN A 18 11.41 -5.51 5.64
N GLN A 19 11.01 -4.34 6.12
CA GLN A 19 9.83 -4.13 6.95
C GLN A 19 8.58 -3.82 6.10
N ASP A 20 8.79 -3.60 4.79
CA ASP A 20 7.71 -3.50 3.83
C ASP A 20 7.13 -4.86 3.50
N CYS A 21 5.84 -4.91 3.30
CA CYS A 21 5.18 -6.03 2.66
C CYS A 21 4.06 -5.56 1.72
N PHE A 22 3.63 -6.44 0.84
CA PHE A 22 2.52 -6.16 -0.06
C PHE A 22 1.57 -7.34 -0.19
N CYS A 23 0.35 -7.05 -0.56
CA CYS A 23 -0.69 -8.01 -0.87
C CYS A 23 -1.13 -7.85 -2.32
N CYS A 24 -1.25 -8.97 -3.02
CA CYS A 24 -1.82 -9.02 -4.37
C CYS A 24 -2.91 -10.07 -4.43
N ASN A 25 -4.14 -9.65 -4.71
CA ASN A 25 -5.29 -10.55 -4.79
C ASN A 25 -5.41 -11.45 -3.55
N ASN A 26 -5.45 -10.84 -2.37
CA ASN A 26 -5.56 -11.50 -1.07
C ASN A 26 -4.37 -12.41 -0.68
N VAL A 27 -3.28 -12.40 -1.44
CA VAL A 27 -2.06 -13.16 -1.13
C VAL A 27 -0.98 -12.21 -0.61
N LEU A 28 -0.52 -12.45 0.62
CA LEU A 28 0.55 -11.68 1.24
C LEU A 28 1.92 -12.10 0.71
N TYR A 29 2.80 -11.12 0.53
CA TYR A 29 4.22 -11.26 0.20
C TYR A 29 5.05 -10.46 1.20
N ALA A 30 5.82 -11.15 2.02
CA ALA A 30 6.63 -10.58 3.11
C ALA A 30 7.90 -11.40 3.34
N ASN A 31 8.77 -10.91 4.22
CA ASN A 31 9.89 -11.65 4.81
C ASN A 31 11.04 -12.02 3.88
N THR A 32 11.46 -11.14 2.99
CA THR A 32 12.70 -11.38 2.24
C THR A 32 13.43 -10.08 1.98
N LYS A 33 14.77 -10.14 1.84
CA LYS A 33 15.55 -8.97 1.40
C LYS A 33 15.05 -8.41 0.07
N ARG A 34 14.54 -9.29 -0.78
CA ARG A 34 13.89 -8.92 -2.04
C ARG A 34 12.80 -9.92 -2.36
N ILE A 35 11.58 -9.43 -2.56
CA ILE A 35 10.45 -10.22 -3.00
C ILE A 35 9.81 -9.58 -4.23
N SER A 36 9.43 -10.39 -5.20
CA SER A 36 8.68 -9.94 -6.37
C SER A 36 7.78 -11.06 -6.86
N LEU A 37 6.73 -10.70 -7.56
CA LEU A 37 6.00 -11.68 -8.36
C LEU A 37 6.97 -12.24 -9.43
N GLN A 38 6.92 -13.56 -9.68
CA GLN A 38 7.81 -14.17 -10.68
C GLN A 38 7.57 -13.62 -12.08
N ASN A 39 6.27 -13.43 -12.42
CA ASN A 39 5.80 -12.88 -13.69
C ASN A 39 4.63 -11.96 -13.44
N ARG A 40 4.24 -11.15 -14.47
CA ARG A 40 2.97 -10.45 -14.43
C ARG A 40 1.84 -11.44 -14.17
N LYS A 41 0.85 -10.98 -13.42
CA LYS A 41 -0.36 -11.74 -13.15
C LYS A 41 -1.54 -11.07 -13.83
N PHE A 42 -2.49 -11.89 -14.22
CA PHE A 42 -3.77 -11.45 -14.73
C PHE A 42 -4.85 -11.86 -13.73
N LEU A 43 -5.84 -11.00 -13.55
CA LEU A 43 -6.99 -11.26 -12.71
C LEU A 43 -8.25 -10.84 -13.45
N GLU A 44 -9.24 -11.72 -13.42
CA GLU A 44 -10.59 -11.43 -13.88
C GLU A 44 -11.52 -11.48 -12.67
N ILE A 45 -12.10 -10.33 -12.32
CA ILE A 45 -12.94 -10.17 -11.13
C ILE A 45 -14.37 -10.09 -11.60
N ASP A 46 -15.20 -11.04 -11.16
CA ASP A 46 -16.63 -11.02 -11.39
C ASP A 46 -17.40 -10.68 -10.11
N LYS A 47 -17.31 -11.52 -9.07
CA LYS A 47 -18.05 -11.37 -7.80
C LYS A 47 -17.17 -11.49 -6.56
N GLU A 48 -15.95 -11.96 -6.71
CA GLU A 48 -15.04 -12.15 -5.58
C GLU A 48 -14.41 -10.82 -5.13
N ILE A 49 -14.13 -10.73 -3.83
CA ILE A 49 -13.41 -9.59 -3.27
C ILE A 49 -11.92 -9.80 -3.49
N SER A 50 -11.26 -8.77 -4.02
CA SER A 50 -9.81 -8.77 -4.21
C SER A 50 -9.19 -7.55 -3.54
N VAL A 51 -8.15 -7.80 -2.74
CA VAL A 51 -7.37 -6.77 -2.04
C VAL A 51 -5.98 -6.67 -2.66
N PHE A 52 -5.55 -5.43 -2.89
CA PHE A 52 -4.18 -5.07 -3.21
C PHE A 52 -3.74 -4.00 -2.22
N ALA A 53 -2.62 -4.21 -1.55
CA ALA A 53 -2.16 -3.32 -0.49
C ALA A 53 -0.64 -3.30 -0.38
N VAL A 54 -0.12 -2.20 0.16
CA VAL A 54 1.26 -2.03 0.63
C VAL A 54 1.19 -1.59 2.08
N ALA A 55 2.09 -2.14 2.90
CA ALA A 55 2.28 -1.77 4.28
C ALA A 55 3.78 -1.60 4.56
N ASP A 56 4.14 -0.50 5.22
CA ASP A 56 5.47 -0.15 5.66
C ASP A 56 5.52 -0.23 7.18
N GLY A 57 6.35 -1.10 7.69
CA GLY A 57 6.42 -1.43 9.11
C GLY A 57 7.42 -0.57 9.86
N MET A 58 7.05 -0.12 11.06
CA MET A 58 7.88 0.67 11.94
C MET A 58 7.94 0.09 13.36
N GLY A 59 8.90 0.54 14.18
CA GLY A 59 9.05 0.10 15.57
C GLY A 59 10.40 -0.54 15.89
N GLY A 60 11.36 -0.39 15.00
CA GLY A 60 12.73 -0.90 15.12
C GLY A 60 12.86 -2.43 15.00
N HIS A 61 14.00 -2.89 14.48
CA HIS A 61 14.32 -4.30 14.30
C HIS A 61 13.19 -5.14 13.65
N GLU A 62 12.83 -6.28 14.26
CA GLU A 62 11.84 -7.21 13.74
C GLU A 62 10.39 -6.76 13.95
N ALA A 63 10.14 -5.78 14.82
CA ALA A 63 8.79 -5.35 15.18
C ALA A 63 8.03 -4.73 14.00
N GLY A 64 8.71 -3.95 13.14
CA GLY A 64 8.08 -3.37 11.93
C GLY A 64 7.69 -4.43 10.90
N GLU A 65 8.56 -5.43 10.67
CA GLU A 65 8.26 -6.54 9.77
C GLU A 65 7.03 -7.33 10.25
N GLU A 66 6.96 -7.60 11.55
CA GLU A 66 5.81 -8.30 12.15
C GLU A 66 4.54 -7.44 12.05
N ALA A 67 4.64 -6.12 12.28
CA ALA A 67 3.50 -5.21 12.21
C ALA A 67 2.88 -5.13 10.81
N SER A 68 3.70 -4.93 9.77
CA SER A 68 3.23 -4.82 8.39
C SER A 68 2.57 -6.12 7.91
N LYS A 69 3.18 -7.26 8.24
CA LYS A 69 2.62 -8.57 7.96
C LYS A 69 1.29 -8.79 8.68
N PHE A 70 1.25 -8.55 9.99
CA PHE A 70 0.05 -8.70 10.82
C PHE A 70 -1.11 -7.88 10.25
N ALA A 71 -0.88 -6.60 9.93
CA ALA A 71 -1.93 -5.71 9.44
C ALA A 71 -2.55 -6.22 8.14
N ILE A 72 -1.75 -6.62 7.16
CA ILE A 72 -2.27 -7.15 5.88
C ILE A 72 -2.98 -8.49 6.08
N GLU A 73 -2.39 -9.41 6.84
CA GLU A 73 -3.02 -10.72 7.11
C GLU A 73 -4.40 -10.57 7.77
N ARG A 74 -4.48 -9.77 8.83
CA ARG A 74 -5.73 -9.54 9.56
C ARG A 74 -6.76 -8.78 8.72
N PHE A 75 -6.32 -7.80 7.93
CA PHE A 75 -7.23 -7.10 7.02
C PHE A 75 -7.83 -8.06 5.99
N CYS A 76 -7.00 -8.82 5.27
CA CYS A 76 -7.46 -9.79 4.27
C CYS A 76 -8.32 -10.90 4.88
N GLU A 77 -8.00 -11.36 6.09
CA GLU A 77 -8.79 -12.36 6.80
C GLU A 77 -10.20 -11.82 7.11
N LYS A 78 -10.30 -10.62 7.71
CA LYS A 78 -11.59 -10.01 8.06
C LYS A 78 -12.46 -9.72 6.85
N VAL A 79 -11.86 -9.21 5.77
CA VAL A 79 -12.58 -8.94 4.51
C VAL A 79 -13.31 -10.18 3.98
N LYS A 80 -12.78 -11.40 4.16
CA LYS A 80 -13.40 -12.63 3.69
C LYS A 80 -14.69 -13.00 4.43
N TYR A 81 -14.82 -12.58 5.68
CA TYR A 81 -15.96 -12.94 6.54
C TYR A 81 -17.04 -11.88 6.62
N GLU A 82 -16.80 -10.69 6.06
CA GLU A 82 -17.75 -9.57 6.12
C GLU A 82 -18.75 -9.60 4.94
N ASN A 83 -19.93 -9.05 5.18
CA ASN A 83 -21.02 -9.07 4.21
C ASN A 83 -21.10 -7.79 3.38
N PHE A 84 -20.22 -7.64 2.41
CA PHE A 84 -20.17 -6.49 1.50
C PHE A 84 -21.42 -6.29 0.62
N ILE A 85 -22.33 -7.27 0.56
CA ILE A 85 -23.56 -7.16 -0.24
C ILE A 85 -24.61 -6.29 0.47
N ASN A 86 -24.71 -6.43 1.79
CA ASN A 86 -25.79 -5.83 2.57
C ASN A 86 -25.36 -4.58 3.36
N GLU A 87 -24.08 -4.27 3.39
CA GLU A 87 -23.53 -3.15 4.14
C GLU A 87 -22.85 -2.14 3.22
N ASN A 88 -22.69 -0.91 3.69
CA ASN A 88 -21.91 0.10 2.97
C ASN A 88 -20.42 -0.28 2.98
N PRO A 89 -19.79 -0.54 1.82
CA PRO A 89 -18.41 -1.00 1.77
C PRO A 89 -17.41 -0.04 2.42
N ILE A 90 -17.62 1.29 2.31
CA ILE A 90 -16.74 2.29 2.92
C ILE A 90 -16.75 2.16 4.44
N ASN A 91 -17.94 2.08 5.05
CA ASN A 91 -18.06 1.92 6.50
C ASN A 91 -17.48 0.58 6.97
N LEU A 92 -17.67 -0.46 6.18
CA LEU A 92 -17.17 -1.79 6.49
C LEU A 92 -15.64 -1.85 6.46
N ILE A 93 -15.00 -1.32 5.40
CA ILE A 93 -13.55 -1.21 5.29
C ILE A 93 -12.99 -0.41 6.47
N TYR A 94 -13.59 0.74 6.79
CA TYR A 94 -13.21 1.57 7.92
C TYR A 94 -13.26 0.77 9.24
N SER A 95 -14.36 0.07 9.50
CA SER A 95 -14.56 -0.76 10.69
C SER A 95 -13.53 -1.90 10.77
N ILE A 96 -13.21 -2.55 9.64
CA ILE A 96 -12.20 -3.59 9.58
C ILE A 96 -10.83 -3.03 9.98
N ILE A 97 -10.42 -1.88 9.43
CA ILE A 97 -9.13 -1.25 9.75
C ILE A 97 -9.07 -0.86 11.23
N GLN A 98 -10.16 -0.35 11.81
CA GLN A 98 -10.20 -0.09 13.26
C GLN A 98 -10.00 -1.36 14.10
N LYS A 99 -10.64 -2.47 13.72
CA LYS A 99 -10.44 -3.76 14.39
C LYS A 99 -9.00 -4.25 14.28
N VAL A 100 -8.39 -4.13 13.08
CA VAL A 100 -6.97 -4.47 12.87
C VAL A 100 -6.06 -3.62 13.75
N ASN A 101 -6.33 -2.31 13.86
CA ASN A 101 -5.57 -1.43 14.74
C ASN A 101 -5.64 -1.89 16.20
N GLN A 102 -6.82 -2.19 16.70
CA GLN A 102 -7.01 -2.66 18.08
C GLN A 102 -6.27 -3.98 18.33
N GLU A 103 -6.34 -4.92 17.39
CA GLU A 103 -5.66 -6.20 17.50
C GLU A 103 -4.12 -6.04 17.48
N LEU A 104 -3.57 -5.20 16.59
CA LEU A 104 -2.13 -4.95 16.56
C LEU A 104 -1.66 -4.21 17.82
N PHE A 105 -2.42 -3.22 18.30
CA PHE A 105 -2.12 -2.52 19.54
C PHE A 105 -2.04 -3.50 20.73
N GLN A 106 -3.01 -4.40 20.88
CA GLN A 106 -3.00 -5.41 21.92
C GLN A 106 -1.83 -6.40 21.76
N HIS A 107 -1.56 -6.83 20.53
CA HIS A 107 -0.45 -7.71 20.22
C HIS A 107 0.90 -7.07 20.59
N ALA A 108 1.11 -5.80 20.24
CA ALA A 108 2.30 -5.01 20.56
C ALA A 108 2.58 -4.96 22.07
N LEU A 109 1.54 -4.81 22.89
CA LEU A 109 1.65 -4.85 24.36
C LEU A 109 2.06 -6.25 24.86
N LEU A 110 1.48 -7.31 24.31
CA LEU A 110 1.78 -8.69 24.69
C LEU A 110 3.23 -9.07 24.38
N VAL A 111 3.75 -8.67 23.22
CA VAL A 111 5.14 -8.96 22.80
C VAL A 111 6.16 -7.95 23.36
N ARG A 112 5.71 -6.96 24.13
CA ARG A 112 6.53 -5.91 24.74
C ARG A 112 7.23 -4.98 23.74
N HIS A 113 6.59 -4.74 22.61
CA HIS A 113 7.01 -3.77 21.59
C HIS A 113 5.91 -2.72 21.38
N PRO A 114 5.69 -1.80 22.34
CA PRO A 114 4.56 -0.85 22.29
C PRO A 114 4.64 0.10 21.08
N ASP A 115 5.83 0.31 20.52
CA ASP A 115 6.04 1.18 19.35
C ASP A 115 5.82 0.43 18.02
N MET A 116 5.47 -0.85 18.07
CA MET A 116 5.17 -1.67 16.89
C MET A 116 4.00 -1.05 16.12
N GLY A 117 4.21 -0.72 14.86
CA GLY A 117 3.19 -0.12 14.03
C GLY A 117 3.48 -0.28 12.54
N THR A 118 2.53 0.11 11.72
CA THR A 118 2.66 0.04 10.27
C THR A 118 1.71 0.99 9.56
N THR A 119 2.07 1.39 8.35
CA THR A 119 1.11 1.96 7.39
C THR A 119 0.21 0.87 6.81
N LEU A 120 -0.87 1.25 6.16
CA LEU A 120 -1.68 0.36 5.34
C LEU A 120 -2.40 1.17 4.26
N THR A 121 -1.99 0.98 3.00
CA THR A 121 -2.61 1.67 1.86
C THR A 121 -2.91 0.67 0.77
N GLY A 122 -4.11 0.75 0.18
CA GLY A 122 -4.48 -0.19 -0.85
C GLY A 122 -5.82 0.07 -1.49
N ILE A 123 -6.25 -0.91 -2.27
CA ILE A 123 -7.58 -0.98 -2.87
C ILE A 123 -8.27 -2.29 -2.56
N LEU A 124 -9.57 -2.22 -2.45
CA LEU A 124 -10.49 -3.36 -2.41
C LEU A 124 -11.40 -3.29 -3.63
N LEU A 125 -11.41 -4.37 -4.39
CA LEU A 125 -12.25 -4.55 -5.57
C LEU A 125 -13.44 -5.44 -5.19
N PHE A 126 -14.65 -4.93 -5.39
CA PHE A 126 -15.88 -5.67 -5.12
C PHE A 126 -17.01 -5.18 -6.03
N ASN A 127 -17.69 -6.10 -6.68
CA ASN A 127 -18.86 -5.83 -7.53
C ASN A 127 -18.62 -4.70 -8.54
N LYS A 128 -17.50 -4.77 -9.26
CA LYS A 128 -17.03 -3.77 -10.25
C LYS A 128 -16.75 -2.38 -9.68
N LYS A 129 -16.75 -2.23 -8.35
CA LYS A 129 -16.37 -1.02 -7.64
C LYS A 129 -14.95 -1.13 -7.11
N ILE A 130 -14.30 0.02 -6.96
CA ILE A 130 -12.93 0.15 -6.48
C ILE A 130 -12.93 1.08 -5.28
N TYR A 131 -12.59 0.53 -4.12
CA TYR A 131 -12.51 1.30 -2.88
C TYR A 131 -11.04 1.44 -2.48
N SER A 132 -10.58 2.67 -2.26
CA SER A 132 -9.29 2.92 -1.65
C SER A 132 -9.40 2.93 -0.13
N PHE A 133 -8.32 2.55 0.54
CA PHE A 133 -8.15 2.72 1.98
C PHE A 133 -6.72 3.14 2.28
N HIS A 134 -6.54 3.96 3.33
CA HIS A 134 -5.25 4.56 3.63
C HIS A 134 -5.09 4.90 5.11
N VAL A 135 -3.94 4.50 5.66
CA VAL A 135 -3.41 4.90 6.97
C VAL A 135 -1.89 5.02 6.86
N GLY A 136 -1.34 6.17 7.21
CA GLY A 136 0.10 6.41 7.20
C GLY A 136 0.56 7.33 6.08
N ASP A 137 1.72 7.08 5.50
CA ASP A 137 2.33 7.87 4.42
C ASP A 137 2.68 7.04 3.17
N THR A 138 2.43 5.74 3.15
CA THR A 138 2.42 4.98 1.88
C THR A 138 1.40 5.59 0.92
N ARG A 139 1.70 5.64 -0.37
CA ARG A 139 0.91 6.43 -1.32
C ARG A 139 0.18 5.59 -2.36
N LEU A 140 -1.00 6.07 -2.75
CA LEU A 140 -1.80 5.56 -3.86
C LEU A 140 -1.89 6.62 -4.95
N TYR A 141 -1.42 6.26 -6.12
CA TYR A 141 -1.54 7.08 -7.33
C TYR A 141 -2.46 6.43 -8.33
N VAL A 142 -3.20 7.26 -9.05
CA VAL A 142 -3.93 6.86 -10.27
C VAL A 142 -3.29 7.55 -11.47
N PHE A 143 -3.02 6.78 -12.51
CA PHE A 143 -2.66 7.31 -13.82
C PHE A 143 -3.82 7.08 -14.77
N ALA A 144 -4.41 8.15 -15.24
CA ALA A 144 -5.51 8.17 -16.21
C ALA A 144 -5.39 9.41 -17.09
N ASN A 145 -5.88 9.37 -18.32
CA ASN A 145 -5.82 10.49 -19.26
C ASN A 145 -4.40 11.06 -19.45
N ASN A 146 -3.39 10.18 -19.45
CA ASN A 146 -1.96 10.52 -19.54
C ASN A 146 -1.44 11.43 -18.41
N LYS A 147 -2.09 11.41 -17.25
CA LYS A 147 -1.64 12.13 -16.06
C LYS A 147 -1.66 11.22 -14.85
N ILE A 148 -0.66 11.40 -13.99
CA ILE A 148 -0.63 10.81 -12.66
C ILE A 148 -1.27 11.76 -11.64
N GLN A 149 -2.00 11.20 -10.71
CA GLN A 149 -2.62 11.94 -9.60
C GLN A 149 -2.42 11.16 -8.30
N LEU A 150 -1.87 11.81 -7.28
CA LEU A 150 -1.85 11.30 -5.92
C LEU A 150 -3.27 11.38 -5.32
N LEU A 151 -3.80 10.26 -4.86
CA LEU A 151 -5.13 10.21 -4.24
C LEU A 151 -5.07 10.16 -2.71
N THR A 152 -3.97 9.72 -2.12
CA THR A 152 -3.78 9.70 -0.66
C THR A 152 -3.21 11.02 -0.16
N GLN A 153 -3.44 11.29 1.11
CA GLN A 153 -2.85 12.40 1.84
C GLN A 153 -2.04 11.84 3.01
N ASP A 154 -0.74 12.05 3.00
CA ASP A 154 0.15 11.52 4.03
C ASP A 154 -0.31 11.90 5.44
N HIS A 155 -0.44 10.92 6.33
CA HIS A 155 -0.69 11.14 7.75
C HIS A 155 0.64 11.35 8.47
N SER A 156 1.31 12.47 8.19
CA SER A 156 2.61 12.82 8.75
C SER A 156 2.63 14.26 9.26
N LEU A 157 3.51 14.53 10.24
CA LEU A 157 3.72 15.88 10.74
C LEU A 157 4.28 16.82 9.66
N ALA A 158 5.04 16.29 8.71
CA ALA A 158 5.54 17.08 7.59
C ALA A 158 4.40 17.65 6.76
N TYR A 159 3.40 16.84 6.46
CA TYR A 159 2.22 17.28 5.72
C TYR A 159 1.41 18.31 6.52
N GLU A 160 1.10 18.01 7.80
CA GLU A 160 0.29 18.88 8.65
C GLU A 160 0.95 20.23 8.91
N LYS A 161 2.28 20.25 9.16
CA LYS A 161 3.03 21.46 9.47
C LYS A 161 3.67 22.12 8.26
N LYS A 162 3.53 21.53 7.06
CA LYS A 162 4.21 21.95 5.81
C LYS A 162 5.72 22.13 6.02
N ASN A 163 6.34 21.23 6.76
CA ASN A 163 7.74 21.29 7.12
C ASN A 163 8.41 19.91 6.98
N THR A 164 9.31 19.80 6.02
CA THR A 164 10.01 18.57 5.65
C THR A 164 10.95 18.01 6.73
N ILE A 165 11.29 18.78 7.78
CA ILE A 165 12.09 18.29 8.91
C ILE A 165 11.40 17.11 9.63
N TYR A 166 10.06 17.05 9.57
CA TYR A 166 9.24 16.04 10.25
C TYR A 166 8.74 14.93 9.32
N LYS A 167 9.37 14.71 8.16
CA LYS A 167 8.86 13.81 7.11
C LYS A 167 8.67 12.36 7.56
N HIS A 168 9.50 11.88 8.47
CA HIS A 168 9.40 10.51 9.01
C HIS A 168 8.52 10.37 10.25
N LEU A 169 7.82 11.45 10.68
CA LEU A 169 6.98 11.41 11.86
C LEU A 169 5.52 11.25 11.45
N LEU A 170 5.03 10.02 11.53
CA LEU A 170 3.62 9.73 11.29
C LEU A 170 2.73 10.32 12.39
N THR A 171 1.59 10.87 11.98
CA THR A 171 0.49 11.30 12.87
C THR A 171 -0.58 10.23 13.00
N SER A 172 -0.53 9.21 12.13
CA SER A 172 -1.41 8.05 12.19
C SER A 172 -0.75 6.83 11.54
N CYS A 173 -0.82 5.70 12.23
CA CYS A 173 -0.40 4.39 11.77
C CYS A 173 -1.27 3.32 12.45
N ILE A 174 -1.28 2.10 11.94
CA ILE A 174 -1.90 0.96 12.60
C ILE A 174 -0.95 0.48 13.70
N GLY A 175 -1.44 0.31 14.93
CA GLY A 175 -0.61 0.07 16.12
C GLY A 175 0.07 1.35 16.60
N GLY A 176 1.42 1.35 16.70
CA GLY A 176 2.22 2.54 17.04
C GLY A 176 1.84 3.23 18.35
N GLY A 177 1.33 2.46 19.32
CA GLY A 177 0.96 2.99 20.63
C GLY A 177 -0.35 3.79 20.68
N SER A 178 -1.16 3.81 19.61
CA SER A 178 -2.42 4.58 19.57
C SER A 178 -3.65 3.72 19.25
N GLU A 179 -4.67 3.83 20.10
CA GLU A 179 -5.99 3.25 19.83
C GLU A 179 -6.81 4.05 18.82
N LYS A 180 -6.56 5.36 18.72
CA LYS A 180 -7.26 6.26 17.79
C LYS A 180 -6.36 6.62 16.63
N ILE A 181 -6.78 6.24 15.43
CA ILE A 181 -6.05 6.50 14.20
C ILE A 181 -6.94 7.22 13.18
N LYS A 182 -6.33 8.00 12.32
CA LYS A 182 -6.98 8.54 11.12
C LYS A 182 -7.01 7.46 10.06
N ILE A 183 -8.17 7.26 9.45
CA ILE A 183 -8.39 6.28 8.39
C ILE A 183 -9.14 6.98 7.27
N ASP A 184 -8.59 6.94 6.06
CA ASP A 184 -9.26 7.45 4.87
C ASP A 184 -9.76 6.28 4.01
N VAL A 185 -11.04 6.31 3.63
CA VAL A 185 -11.67 5.32 2.75
C VAL A 185 -12.55 6.04 1.74
N ALA A 186 -12.42 5.69 0.46
CA ALA A 186 -13.20 6.32 -0.60
C ALA A 186 -13.57 5.33 -1.73
N ASP A 187 -14.72 5.55 -2.40
CA ASP A 187 -14.99 4.95 -3.70
C ASP A 187 -14.23 5.75 -4.76
N ILE A 188 -13.29 5.11 -5.42
CA ILE A 188 -12.44 5.72 -6.44
C ILE A 188 -12.76 5.19 -7.85
N THR A 189 -13.90 4.53 -8.01
CA THR A 189 -14.30 3.90 -9.28
C THR A 189 -14.28 4.88 -10.45
N ASP A 190 -14.75 6.10 -10.23
CA ASP A 190 -14.87 7.13 -11.29
C ASP A 190 -13.51 7.68 -11.76
N TYR A 191 -12.43 7.45 -11.01
CA TYR A 191 -11.07 7.80 -11.43
C TYR A 191 -10.47 6.79 -12.41
N ILE A 192 -11.08 5.60 -12.54
CA ILE A 192 -10.52 4.48 -13.29
C ILE A 192 -11.28 4.28 -14.59
N GLN A 193 -10.53 4.17 -15.66
CA GLN A 193 -10.99 3.83 -17.00
C GLN A 193 -10.09 2.74 -17.62
N GLU A 194 -10.46 2.24 -18.78
CA GLU A 194 -9.61 1.28 -19.50
C GLU A 194 -8.21 1.87 -19.75
N ASN A 195 -7.18 1.05 -19.54
CA ASN A 195 -5.77 1.41 -19.58
C ASN A 195 -5.31 2.40 -18.49
N SER A 196 -6.10 2.67 -17.47
CA SER A 196 -5.63 3.34 -16.25
C SER A 196 -4.71 2.43 -15.45
N TYR A 197 -3.85 3.07 -14.63
CA TYR A 197 -2.98 2.37 -13.68
C TYR A 197 -3.25 2.87 -12.26
N ILE A 198 -3.14 1.95 -11.31
CA ILE A 198 -2.95 2.29 -9.90
C ILE A 198 -1.53 1.90 -9.53
N LEU A 199 -0.81 2.82 -8.87
CA LEU A 199 0.46 2.53 -8.21
C LEU A 199 0.28 2.66 -6.70
N LEU A 200 0.81 1.68 -5.95
CA LEU A 200 0.97 1.76 -4.50
C LEU A 200 2.48 1.75 -4.22
N THR A 201 2.96 2.68 -3.40
CA THR A 201 4.40 2.82 -3.07
C THR A 201 4.62 3.04 -1.59
N SER A 202 5.71 2.49 -1.03
CA SER A 202 6.24 2.94 0.25
C SER A 202 7.06 4.23 0.11
N ASP A 203 7.40 4.85 1.24
CA ASP A 203 8.12 6.12 1.29
C ASP A 203 9.53 6.03 0.68
N GLY A 204 10.24 4.91 0.83
CA GLY A 204 11.53 4.71 0.21
C GLY A 204 11.57 4.89 -1.30
N LEU A 205 10.42 4.80 -1.99
CA LEU A 205 10.33 5.14 -3.40
C LEU A 205 9.92 6.58 -3.65
N HIS A 206 8.81 7.04 -3.08
CA HIS A 206 8.29 8.36 -3.40
C HIS A 206 9.06 9.52 -2.74
N GLU A 207 9.96 9.24 -1.80
CA GLU A 207 10.92 10.23 -1.32
C GLU A 207 12.03 10.56 -2.31
N VAL A 208 12.38 9.61 -3.19
CA VAL A 208 13.46 9.77 -4.17
C VAL A 208 12.98 9.86 -5.61
N LEU A 209 11.75 9.43 -5.91
CA LEU A 209 11.15 9.47 -7.25
C LEU A 209 10.03 10.51 -7.29
N GLU A 210 10.17 11.52 -8.14
CA GLU A 210 9.14 12.51 -8.37
C GLU A 210 7.94 11.92 -9.12
N GLU A 211 6.75 12.47 -8.91
CA GLU A 211 5.52 12.05 -9.62
C GLU A 211 5.68 12.13 -11.14
N LYS A 212 6.40 13.15 -11.63
CA LYS A 212 6.68 13.31 -13.07
C LYS A 212 7.48 12.15 -13.64
N PHE A 213 8.46 11.62 -12.89
CA PHE A 213 9.20 10.43 -13.32
C PHE A 213 8.27 9.22 -13.45
N LEU A 214 7.39 8.99 -12.48
CA LEU A 214 6.42 7.89 -12.52
C LEU A 214 5.43 8.05 -13.69
N GLU A 215 4.98 9.28 -13.97
CA GLU A 215 4.12 9.60 -15.09
C GLU A 215 4.77 9.23 -16.44
N ASP A 216 5.99 9.71 -16.66
CA ASP A 216 6.74 9.46 -17.89
C ASP A 216 7.03 7.95 -18.05
N LEU A 217 7.40 7.29 -16.96
CA LEU A 217 7.66 5.85 -16.94
C LEU A 217 6.43 5.03 -17.36
N ILE A 218 5.24 5.38 -16.88
CA ILE A 218 3.99 4.70 -17.28
C ILE A 218 3.69 4.96 -18.75
N GLN A 219 3.82 6.22 -19.22
CA GLN A 219 3.55 6.60 -20.61
C GLN A 219 4.45 5.85 -21.60
N GLU A 220 5.72 5.69 -21.27
CA GLU A 220 6.71 5.04 -22.14
C GLU A 220 6.57 3.52 -22.15
N THR A 221 6.41 2.91 -20.96
CA THR A 221 6.51 1.45 -20.84
C THR A 221 5.19 0.73 -21.03
N LYS A 222 4.11 1.29 -20.50
CA LYS A 222 2.74 0.71 -20.51
C LYS A 222 2.66 -0.74 -20.01
N ASP A 223 3.65 -1.16 -19.20
CA ASP A 223 3.84 -2.53 -18.72
C ASP A 223 4.12 -2.52 -17.20
N PRO A 224 3.23 -3.08 -16.35
CA PRO A 224 3.41 -3.11 -14.90
C PRO A 224 4.75 -3.72 -14.46
N VAL A 225 5.26 -4.72 -15.19
CA VAL A 225 6.55 -5.35 -14.86
C VAL A 225 7.71 -4.38 -15.06
N LYS A 226 7.72 -3.66 -16.19
CA LYS A 226 8.75 -2.68 -16.50
C LYS A 226 8.68 -1.49 -15.54
N ILE A 227 7.46 -1.00 -15.28
CA ILE A 227 7.23 0.10 -14.34
C ILE A 227 7.87 -0.24 -12.98
N CYS A 228 7.50 -1.37 -12.39
CA CYS A 228 8.03 -1.75 -11.08
C CYS A 228 9.55 -1.98 -11.09
N LYS A 229 10.09 -2.66 -12.11
CA LYS A 229 11.52 -2.94 -12.20
C LYS A 229 12.36 -1.67 -12.34
N ILE A 230 11.95 -0.75 -13.22
CA ILE A 230 12.66 0.50 -13.46
C ILE A 230 12.54 1.41 -12.24
N ALA A 231 11.36 1.52 -11.62
CA ALA A 231 11.19 2.32 -10.40
C ALA A 231 12.09 1.84 -9.26
N ILE A 232 12.17 0.52 -9.01
CA ILE A 232 13.09 -0.03 -7.99
C ILE A 232 14.56 0.24 -8.36
N GLN A 233 14.96 0.03 -9.62
CA GLN A 233 16.32 0.29 -10.06
C GLN A 233 16.71 1.76 -9.90
N GLU A 234 15.82 2.67 -10.25
CA GLU A 234 16.04 4.11 -10.10
C GLU A 234 16.08 4.52 -8.63
N GLY A 235 15.19 3.97 -7.78
CA GLY A 235 15.23 4.21 -6.33
C GLY A 235 16.54 3.76 -5.70
N LEU A 236 17.05 2.60 -6.10
CA LEU A 236 18.37 2.10 -5.68
C LEU A 236 19.51 2.98 -6.20
N PHE A 237 19.43 3.42 -7.45
CA PHE A 237 20.44 4.32 -8.06
C PHE A 237 20.48 5.68 -7.38
N ARG A 238 19.36 6.20 -6.93
CA ARG A 238 19.25 7.44 -6.14
C ARG A 238 19.55 7.26 -4.66
N GLU A 239 20.08 6.11 -4.28
CA GLU A 239 20.52 5.80 -2.92
C GLU A 239 19.42 5.98 -1.86
N SER A 240 18.19 5.51 -2.16
CA SER A 240 17.12 5.49 -1.17
C SER A 240 17.59 4.89 0.15
N GLN A 241 17.24 5.54 1.26
CA GLN A 241 17.69 5.17 2.61
C GLN A 241 16.77 4.13 3.27
N ASP A 242 15.69 3.75 2.63
CA ASP A 242 14.68 2.84 3.19
C ASP A 242 14.39 1.63 2.30
N ASN A 243 13.47 0.80 2.77
CA ASN A 243 12.88 -0.28 1.99
C ASN A 243 12.07 0.33 0.83
N LEU A 244 12.11 -0.33 -0.32
CA LEU A 244 11.48 0.17 -1.53
C LEU A 244 10.42 -0.81 -2.01
N THR A 245 9.17 -0.39 -2.00
CA THR A 245 8.06 -1.23 -2.46
C THR A 245 7.20 -0.50 -3.48
N ILE A 246 6.90 -1.18 -4.57
CA ILE A 246 5.94 -0.73 -5.58
C ILE A 246 5.06 -1.89 -6.04
N LEU A 247 3.76 -1.58 -6.17
CA LEU A 247 2.77 -2.44 -6.78
C LEU A 247 2.09 -1.64 -7.90
N ALA A 248 2.08 -2.17 -9.11
CA ALA A 248 1.45 -1.57 -10.27
C ALA A 248 0.31 -2.45 -10.78
N ILE A 249 -0.86 -1.86 -10.94
CA ILE A 249 -2.08 -2.50 -11.45
C ILE A 249 -2.52 -1.75 -12.69
N LYS A 250 -2.71 -2.44 -13.81
CA LYS A 250 -3.27 -1.90 -15.05
C LYS A 250 -4.67 -2.47 -15.26
N PHE A 251 -5.63 -1.62 -15.49
CA PHE A 251 -7.01 -1.99 -15.82
C PHE A 251 -7.13 -2.19 -17.33
N ILE A 252 -7.40 -3.43 -17.77
CA ILE A 252 -7.50 -3.81 -19.19
C ILE A 252 -8.95 -3.67 -19.67
N MET A 253 -9.91 -4.01 -18.80
CA MET A 253 -11.34 -3.96 -19.06
C MET A 253 -12.10 -3.74 -17.75
N LEU A 254 -13.08 -2.85 -17.76
CA LEU A 254 -13.92 -2.52 -16.61
C LEU A 254 -15.21 -3.33 -16.54
#